data_c737d29d6da5130f1f4417357099bf45
#
_entry.id   c737d29d6da5130f1f4417357099bf45
#
_cell.length_a   1.000
_cell.length_b   1.000
_cell.length_c   1.000
_cell.angle_alpha   90.00
_cell.angle_beta   90.00
_cell.angle_gamma   90.00
#
_symmetry.space_group_name_H-M   'P 1'
#
loop_
_entity.id
_entity.type
_entity.pdbx_description
1 polymer ?
#
loop_
_entity_poly.entity_id
_entity_poly.type
_entity_poly.pdbx_seq_one_letter_code
_entity_poly.pdbx_strand_id
1 'polypeptide(L)'
;MKKSRFTEEQIVFALKQAELGTPVPEVCRKLGISDATFYTWRKKYGGISPSELKHMRQLEEENLRLKKLVADLSLDKAMLQDVLAKELTLARLREWVRDLQTRYGASERQVCFALKISRSSFRYRSVAADDSALRLRIREITETRVHYGYRRVHVMLKREGWRDNHKRVYRLYREQGLSLRLKRPRRNKSALKRQPQPQGLYPNHVWGMDFVSDALFDGRRLRLLTVIDLYTRECLGICVGQNLRSSEVAEMLDTIALRRPLPQLLKTDNGSEFAGKMLDKWVYERDIRIDFSRPGTPTDNATVESFNGRLRQECLNENWFMSKEDARCKIEVWRIHYNQSRPHSALGWMTPCEFAEKSAGCQNKQPT
;
A
#
# COMPACT_ATOMS: atom_id res chain seq x y z
N MET A 1 36.09 -44.42 -31.31
CA MET A 1 37.31 -44.50 -32.17
C MET A 1 38.08 -45.76 -31.78
N LYS A 2 38.52 -46.57 -32.73
CA LYS A 2 39.39 -47.73 -32.43
C LYS A 2 40.72 -47.20 -31.87
N LYS A 3 41.13 -47.69 -30.70
CA LYS A 3 42.42 -47.36 -30.13
C LYS A 3 43.53 -47.77 -31.12
N SER A 4 44.45 -46.85 -31.41
CA SER A 4 45.62 -47.15 -32.23
C SER A 4 46.43 -48.24 -31.55
N ARG A 5 46.96 -49.20 -32.37
CA ARG A 5 47.80 -50.31 -31.88
C ARG A 5 49.16 -49.84 -31.35
N PHE A 6 49.57 -48.65 -31.73
CA PHE A 6 50.86 -48.05 -31.36
C PHE A 6 50.63 -46.72 -30.61
N THR A 7 51.44 -46.45 -29.60
CA THR A 7 51.46 -45.16 -28.93
C THR A 7 52.18 -44.12 -29.83
N GLU A 8 51.83 -42.85 -29.66
CA GLU A 8 52.43 -41.78 -30.45
C GLU A 8 53.97 -41.70 -30.23
N GLU A 9 54.41 -42.05 -29.03
CA GLU A 9 55.86 -42.16 -28.72
C GLU A 9 56.56 -43.25 -29.53
N GLN A 10 55.90 -44.42 -29.68
CA GLN A 10 56.38 -45.52 -30.54
C GLN A 10 56.43 -45.12 -32.02
N ILE A 11 55.44 -44.32 -32.45
CA ILE A 11 55.39 -43.81 -33.82
C ILE A 11 56.54 -42.84 -34.09
N VAL A 12 56.74 -41.84 -33.18
CA VAL A 12 57.83 -40.89 -33.32
C VAL A 12 59.21 -41.57 -33.24
N PHE A 13 59.33 -42.54 -32.35
CA PHE A 13 60.60 -43.34 -32.28
C PHE A 13 60.87 -44.10 -33.59
N ALA A 14 59.86 -44.72 -34.20
CA ALA A 14 59.97 -45.40 -35.47
C ALA A 14 60.34 -44.44 -36.61
N LEU A 15 59.77 -43.27 -36.67
CA LEU A 15 60.10 -42.23 -37.65
C LEU A 15 61.54 -41.76 -37.49
N LYS A 16 62.02 -41.58 -36.26
CA LYS A 16 63.40 -41.20 -35.97
C LYS A 16 64.46 -42.26 -36.36
N GLN A 17 64.10 -43.55 -36.22
CA GLN A 17 64.97 -44.64 -36.71
C GLN A 17 65.16 -44.58 -38.23
N ALA A 18 64.13 -44.26 -38.98
CA ALA A 18 64.21 -44.08 -40.43
C ALA A 18 65.06 -42.83 -40.80
N GLU A 19 64.96 -41.74 -40.05
CA GLU A 19 65.70 -40.50 -40.19
C GLU A 19 67.21 -40.76 -39.90
N LEU A 20 67.50 -41.66 -38.99
CA LEU A 20 68.89 -42.08 -38.65
C LEU A 20 69.48 -43.06 -39.64
N GLY A 21 68.83 -43.37 -40.75
CA GLY A 21 69.42 -44.13 -41.83
C GLY A 21 68.86 -45.57 -41.95
N THR A 22 67.95 -46.02 -41.09
CA THR A 22 67.33 -47.36 -41.23
C THR A 22 66.35 -47.38 -42.41
N PRO A 23 66.39 -48.34 -43.36
CA PRO A 23 65.54 -48.39 -44.49
C PRO A 23 64.05 -48.53 -44.08
N VAL A 24 63.15 -47.73 -44.67
CA VAL A 24 61.69 -47.71 -44.35
C VAL A 24 61.05 -49.10 -44.38
N PRO A 25 61.36 -50.00 -45.37
CA PRO A 25 60.80 -51.33 -45.38
C PRO A 25 61.19 -52.19 -44.18
N GLU A 26 62.37 -51.96 -43.60
CA GLU A 26 62.88 -52.70 -42.44
C GLU A 26 62.14 -52.19 -41.14
N VAL A 27 61.92 -50.89 -40.99
CA VAL A 27 61.13 -50.37 -39.91
C VAL A 27 59.70 -50.84 -39.96
N CYS A 28 59.09 -50.86 -41.15
CA CYS A 28 57.75 -51.37 -41.36
C CYS A 28 57.61 -52.84 -41.00
N ARG A 29 58.60 -53.68 -41.38
CA ARG A 29 58.66 -55.12 -41.06
C ARG A 29 58.77 -55.34 -39.54
N LYS A 30 59.63 -54.61 -38.87
CA LYS A 30 59.81 -54.73 -37.40
C LYS A 30 58.58 -54.37 -36.61
N LEU A 31 57.81 -53.42 -37.09
CA LEU A 31 56.58 -52.98 -36.42
C LEU A 31 55.31 -53.66 -36.94
N GLY A 32 55.37 -54.41 -38.01
CA GLY A 32 54.23 -55.09 -38.63
C GLY A 32 53.21 -54.09 -39.18
N ILE A 33 53.68 -52.99 -39.79
CA ILE A 33 52.84 -51.98 -40.45
C ILE A 33 53.11 -51.93 -41.95
N SER A 34 52.14 -51.35 -42.68
CA SER A 34 52.31 -51.12 -44.11
C SER A 34 53.11 -49.82 -44.37
N ASP A 35 53.79 -49.74 -45.51
CA ASP A 35 54.49 -48.55 -45.95
C ASP A 35 53.54 -47.30 -45.99
N ALA A 36 52.30 -47.49 -46.44
CA ALA A 36 51.30 -46.44 -46.44
C ALA A 36 51.03 -45.92 -45.06
N THR A 37 51.01 -46.79 -44.04
CA THR A 37 50.83 -46.38 -42.63
C THR A 37 52.02 -45.55 -42.14
N PHE A 38 53.28 -45.97 -42.49
CA PHE A 38 54.46 -45.24 -42.15
C PHE A 38 54.47 -43.83 -42.75
N TYR A 39 54.14 -43.64 -44.00
CA TYR A 39 54.09 -42.34 -44.65
C TYR A 39 52.94 -41.46 -44.08
N THR A 40 51.84 -42.06 -43.67
CA THR A 40 50.79 -41.35 -42.94
C THR A 40 51.28 -40.82 -41.59
N TRP A 41 52.05 -41.67 -40.88
CA TRP A 41 52.71 -41.26 -39.64
C TRP A 41 53.76 -40.16 -39.86
N ARG A 42 54.58 -40.26 -40.92
CA ARG A 42 55.52 -39.25 -41.28
C ARG A 42 54.91 -37.91 -41.62
N LYS A 43 53.74 -37.92 -42.27
CA LYS A 43 52.96 -36.70 -42.55
C LYS A 43 52.44 -36.03 -41.27
N LYS A 44 52.08 -36.84 -40.26
CA LYS A 44 51.46 -36.33 -39.03
C LYS A 44 52.49 -36.01 -37.93
N TYR A 45 53.56 -36.78 -37.84
CA TYR A 45 54.54 -36.67 -36.73
C TYR A 45 55.99 -36.47 -37.18
N GLY A 46 56.23 -36.34 -38.47
CA GLY A 46 57.58 -36.16 -39.01
C GLY A 46 58.19 -34.82 -38.54
N GLY A 47 59.42 -34.83 -38.10
CA GLY A 47 60.15 -33.68 -37.62
C GLY A 47 59.85 -33.31 -36.14
N ILE A 48 59.01 -34.07 -35.46
CA ILE A 48 58.70 -33.82 -34.04
C ILE A 48 59.62 -34.68 -33.16
N SER A 49 60.33 -34.07 -32.22
CA SER A 49 61.12 -34.82 -31.23
C SER A 49 60.19 -35.42 -30.13
N PRO A 50 60.62 -36.52 -29.48
CA PRO A 50 59.85 -37.07 -28.35
C PRO A 50 59.63 -36.09 -27.21
N SER A 51 60.54 -35.14 -26.99
CA SER A 51 60.41 -34.08 -26.00
C SER A 51 59.33 -33.06 -26.37
N GLU A 52 59.29 -32.67 -27.64
CA GLU A 52 58.26 -31.77 -28.16
C GLU A 52 56.86 -32.39 -28.13
N LEU A 53 56.73 -33.69 -28.44
CA LEU A 53 55.46 -34.42 -28.34
C LEU A 53 54.94 -34.43 -26.89
N LYS A 54 55.85 -34.67 -25.93
CA LYS A 54 55.52 -34.64 -24.53
C LYS A 54 55.05 -33.24 -24.09
N HIS A 55 55.72 -32.22 -24.56
CA HIS A 55 55.38 -30.84 -24.29
C HIS A 55 54.01 -30.44 -24.91
N MET A 56 53.79 -30.86 -26.16
CA MET A 56 52.49 -30.67 -26.82
C MET A 56 51.33 -31.30 -26.03
N ARG A 57 51.50 -32.51 -25.54
CA ARG A 57 50.47 -33.18 -24.71
C ARG A 57 50.23 -32.41 -23.40
N GLN A 58 51.25 -31.96 -22.74
CA GLN A 58 51.12 -31.15 -21.53
C GLN A 58 50.33 -29.88 -21.81
N LEU A 59 50.64 -29.19 -22.92
CA LEU A 59 49.90 -27.99 -23.33
C LEU A 59 48.42 -28.30 -23.71
N GLU A 60 48.18 -29.42 -24.35
CA GLU A 60 46.80 -29.86 -24.70
C GLU A 60 45.99 -30.17 -23.42
N GLU A 61 46.59 -30.89 -22.46
CA GLU A 61 45.95 -31.20 -21.19
C GLU A 61 45.72 -29.92 -20.38
N GLU A 62 46.69 -29.03 -20.33
CA GLU A 62 46.54 -27.71 -19.67
C GLU A 62 45.46 -26.86 -20.33
N ASN A 63 45.44 -26.81 -21.66
CA ASN A 63 44.41 -26.11 -22.44
C ASN A 63 43.01 -26.68 -22.18
N LEU A 64 42.87 -28.00 -22.11
CA LEU A 64 41.64 -28.67 -21.79
C LEU A 64 41.18 -28.32 -20.37
N ARG A 65 42.11 -28.35 -19.40
CA ARG A 65 41.85 -27.96 -18.00
C ARG A 65 41.47 -26.50 -17.89
N LEU A 66 42.19 -25.60 -18.56
CA LEU A 66 41.84 -24.17 -18.58
C LEU A 66 40.50 -23.89 -19.22
N LYS A 67 40.19 -24.53 -20.34
CA LYS A 67 38.89 -24.40 -20.98
C LYS A 67 37.73 -24.86 -20.06
N LYS A 68 37.92 -25.98 -19.34
CA LYS A 68 36.91 -26.47 -18.38
C LYS A 68 36.73 -25.46 -17.22
N LEU A 69 37.84 -24.96 -16.65
CA LEU A 69 37.81 -23.96 -15.58
C LEU A 69 37.10 -22.67 -16.00
N VAL A 70 37.40 -22.18 -17.22
CA VAL A 70 36.75 -20.98 -17.77
C VAL A 70 35.25 -21.21 -17.97
N ALA A 71 34.86 -22.40 -18.42
CA ALA A 71 33.46 -22.73 -18.59
C ALA A 71 32.71 -22.76 -17.23
N ASP A 72 33.29 -23.43 -16.24
CA ASP A 72 32.73 -23.51 -14.87
C ASP A 72 32.62 -22.11 -14.23
N LEU A 73 33.68 -21.30 -14.28
CA LEU A 73 33.69 -19.91 -13.76
C LEU A 73 32.69 -19.00 -14.50
N SER A 74 32.50 -19.22 -15.80
CA SER A 74 31.53 -18.45 -16.58
C SER A 74 30.08 -18.81 -16.20
N LEU A 75 29.81 -20.07 -15.90
CA LEU A 75 28.51 -20.53 -15.43
C LEU A 75 28.21 -20.01 -14.03
N ASP A 76 29.15 -20.13 -13.09
CA ASP A 76 29.02 -19.59 -11.73
C ASP A 76 28.74 -18.08 -11.73
N LYS A 77 29.49 -17.35 -12.55
CA LYS A 77 29.29 -15.92 -12.75
C LYS A 77 27.88 -15.61 -13.26
N ALA A 78 27.38 -16.38 -14.24
CA ALA A 78 26.04 -16.20 -14.79
C ALA A 78 24.97 -16.43 -13.71
N MET A 79 25.09 -17.52 -12.95
CA MET A 79 24.16 -17.85 -11.85
C MET A 79 24.14 -16.76 -10.78
N LEU A 80 25.31 -16.30 -10.34
CA LEU A 80 25.41 -15.20 -9.35
C LEU A 80 24.80 -13.89 -9.87
N GLN A 81 25.02 -13.55 -11.13
CA GLN A 81 24.43 -12.38 -11.76
C GLN A 81 22.90 -12.45 -11.84
N ASP A 82 22.34 -13.63 -12.11
CA ASP A 82 20.89 -13.81 -12.18
C ASP A 82 20.22 -13.70 -10.81
N VAL A 83 20.86 -14.21 -9.75
CA VAL A 83 20.39 -14.02 -8.36
C VAL A 83 20.41 -12.54 -7.99
N LEU A 84 21.51 -11.84 -8.26
CA LEU A 84 21.63 -10.41 -7.99
C LEU A 84 20.59 -9.57 -8.74
N ALA A 85 20.28 -9.91 -9.99
CA ALA A 85 19.30 -9.18 -10.80
C ALA A 85 17.86 -9.31 -10.28
N LYS A 86 17.53 -10.44 -9.65
CA LYS A 86 16.17 -10.70 -9.11
C LYS A 86 15.91 -10.06 -7.75
N GLU A 87 16.93 -9.93 -6.92
CA GLU A 87 16.79 -9.58 -5.49
C GLU A 87 17.13 -8.12 -5.18
N LEU A 88 17.85 -7.41 -6.04
CA LEU A 88 18.40 -6.10 -5.73
C LEU A 88 17.70 -4.97 -6.45
N THR A 89 17.25 -3.98 -5.66
CA THR A 89 16.78 -2.69 -6.20
C THR A 89 17.97 -1.88 -6.77
N LEU A 90 17.69 -1.00 -7.74
CA LEU A 90 18.72 -0.11 -8.32
C LEU A 90 19.44 0.76 -7.27
N ALA A 91 18.76 1.13 -6.18
CA ALA A 91 19.38 1.88 -5.09
C ALA A 91 20.46 1.06 -4.40
N ARG A 92 20.14 -0.20 -4.07
CA ARG A 92 21.06 -1.12 -3.40
C ARG A 92 22.22 -1.53 -4.29
N LEU A 93 21.97 -1.70 -5.61
CA LEU A 93 23.04 -1.93 -6.59
C LEU A 93 24.03 -0.77 -6.66
N ARG A 94 23.59 0.49 -6.54
CA ARG A 94 24.47 1.67 -6.49
C ARG A 94 25.37 1.69 -5.26
N GLU A 95 24.84 1.29 -4.11
CA GLU A 95 25.62 1.16 -2.87
C GLU A 95 26.68 0.08 -3.03
N TRP A 96 26.31 -1.05 -3.58
CA TRP A 96 27.25 -2.16 -3.84
C TRP A 96 28.33 -1.80 -4.84
N VAL A 97 28.03 -1.00 -5.89
CA VAL A 97 29.08 -0.52 -6.80
C VAL A 97 30.13 0.27 -6.04
N ARG A 98 29.74 1.17 -5.13
CA ARG A 98 30.68 1.98 -4.33
C ARG A 98 31.51 1.11 -3.37
N ASP A 99 30.83 0.18 -2.69
CA ASP A 99 31.48 -0.73 -1.75
C ASP A 99 32.52 -1.62 -2.44
N LEU A 100 32.18 -2.22 -3.58
CA LEU A 100 33.07 -3.05 -4.37
C LEU A 100 34.26 -2.24 -4.96
N GLN A 101 34.02 -1.00 -5.40
CA GLN A 101 35.09 -0.11 -5.82
C GLN A 101 36.10 0.15 -4.70
N THR A 102 35.61 0.44 -3.49
CA THR A 102 36.45 0.71 -2.33
C THR A 102 37.20 -0.54 -1.88
N ARG A 103 36.51 -1.68 -1.86
CA ARG A 103 37.07 -2.95 -1.34
C ARG A 103 38.10 -3.57 -2.27
N TYR A 104 37.88 -3.53 -3.58
CA TYR A 104 38.72 -4.21 -4.57
C TYR A 104 39.57 -3.27 -5.43
N GLY A 105 39.46 -1.95 -5.24
CA GLY A 105 40.18 -0.97 -6.09
C GLY A 105 39.76 -1.02 -7.57
N ALA A 106 38.60 -1.65 -7.86
CA ALA A 106 38.15 -1.90 -9.23
C ALA A 106 37.55 -0.65 -9.87
N SER A 107 37.76 -0.49 -11.19
CA SER A 107 37.17 0.64 -11.92
C SER A 107 35.67 0.59 -11.96
N GLU A 108 35.01 1.75 -11.99
CA GLU A 108 33.56 1.89 -12.17
C GLU A 108 33.03 1.03 -13.32
N ARG A 109 33.77 1.02 -14.45
CA ARG A 109 33.40 0.26 -15.63
C ARG A 109 33.34 -1.24 -15.37
N GLN A 110 34.37 -1.77 -14.67
CA GLN A 110 34.42 -3.19 -14.31
C GLN A 110 33.33 -3.60 -13.37
N VAL A 111 33.11 -2.82 -12.31
CA VAL A 111 32.09 -3.15 -11.30
C VAL A 111 30.66 -3.04 -11.90
N CYS A 112 30.40 -1.97 -12.66
CA CYS A 112 29.10 -1.83 -13.33
C CYS A 112 28.82 -2.96 -14.33
N PHE A 113 29.86 -3.40 -15.07
CA PHE A 113 29.76 -4.54 -15.99
C PHE A 113 29.50 -5.85 -15.23
N ALA A 114 30.22 -6.09 -14.13
CA ALA A 114 30.04 -7.30 -13.31
C ALA A 114 28.62 -7.39 -12.72
N LEU A 115 28.05 -6.28 -12.24
CA LEU A 115 26.70 -6.20 -11.67
C LEU A 115 25.58 -6.00 -12.70
N LYS A 116 25.90 -5.99 -13.99
CA LYS A 116 24.94 -5.72 -15.09
C LYS A 116 24.14 -4.42 -14.91
N ILE A 117 24.74 -3.40 -14.33
CA ILE A 117 24.13 -2.06 -14.18
C ILE A 117 24.75 -1.08 -15.19
N SER A 118 23.92 -0.26 -15.82
CA SER A 118 24.44 0.78 -16.69
C SER A 118 25.16 1.88 -15.88
N ARG A 119 26.26 2.44 -16.38
CA ARG A 119 26.96 3.55 -15.72
C ARG A 119 26.08 4.80 -15.56
N SER A 120 25.19 5.05 -16.51
CA SER A 120 24.20 6.12 -16.40
C SER A 120 23.24 5.88 -15.22
N SER A 121 22.76 4.64 -15.03
CA SER A 121 21.94 4.28 -13.87
C SER A 121 22.70 4.39 -12.55
N PHE A 122 23.97 4.05 -12.52
CA PHE A 122 24.80 4.23 -11.33
C PHE A 122 25.00 5.70 -10.98
N ARG A 123 25.33 6.54 -11.96
CA ARG A 123 25.58 7.99 -11.80
C ARG A 123 24.30 8.80 -11.60
N TYR A 124 23.14 8.24 -11.88
CA TYR A 124 21.87 8.94 -11.74
C TYR A 124 21.67 9.43 -10.30
N ARG A 125 21.52 10.72 -10.14
CA ARG A 125 21.06 11.38 -8.90
C ARG A 125 19.61 11.78 -9.09
N SER A 126 18.78 11.44 -8.10
CA SER A 126 17.38 11.85 -8.14
C SER A 126 17.28 13.37 -8.08
N VAL A 127 16.62 13.95 -9.06
CA VAL A 127 16.20 15.37 -9.07
C VAL A 127 14.79 15.57 -8.51
N ALA A 128 14.23 14.53 -7.85
CA ALA A 128 12.93 14.65 -7.20
C ALA A 128 12.99 15.75 -6.12
N ALA A 129 11.95 16.58 -6.11
CA ALA A 129 11.80 17.61 -5.08
C ALA A 129 11.83 16.99 -3.67
N ASP A 130 12.36 17.71 -2.72
CA ASP A 130 12.40 17.28 -1.33
C ASP A 130 10.97 17.12 -0.79
N ASP A 131 10.69 15.92 -0.29
CA ASP A 131 9.40 15.56 0.30
C ASP A 131 9.37 15.81 1.83
N SER A 132 10.43 16.32 2.44
CA SER A 132 10.59 16.40 3.90
C SER A 132 9.51 17.24 4.58
N ALA A 133 9.23 18.44 4.08
CA ALA A 133 8.20 19.32 4.60
C ALA A 133 6.79 18.71 4.47
N LEU A 134 6.50 18.09 3.31
CA LEU A 134 5.22 17.41 3.08
C LEU A 134 5.07 16.18 3.99
N ARG A 135 6.14 15.40 4.19
CA ARG A 135 6.16 14.24 5.11
C ARG A 135 5.88 14.67 6.54
N LEU A 136 6.51 15.74 7.00
CA LEU A 136 6.29 16.29 8.34
C LEU A 136 4.83 16.71 8.50
N ARG A 137 4.28 17.46 7.54
CA ARG A 137 2.90 17.92 7.61
C ARG A 137 1.87 16.78 7.58
N ILE A 138 2.09 15.76 6.76
CA ILE A 138 1.26 14.53 6.76
C ILE A 138 1.26 13.89 8.15
N ARG A 139 2.42 13.79 8.81
CA ARG A 139 2.55 13.23 10.15
C ARG A 139 1.80 14.05 11.20
N GLU A 140 1.97 15.35 11.23
CA GLU A 140 1.28 16.25 12.14
C GLU A 140 -0.26 16.13 12.04
N ILE A 141 -0.79 16.10 10.79
CA ILE A 141 -2.23 15.91 10.57
C ILE A 141 -2.68 14.54 11.09
N THR A 142 -1.91 13.50 10.92
CA THR A 142 -2.30 12.14 11.32
C THR A 142 -2.11 11.87 12.80
N GLU A 143 -1.16 12.52 13.46
CA GLU A 143 -0.98 12.48 14.92
C GLU A 143 -2.14 13.20 15.65
N THR A 144 -2.58 14.33 15.11
CA THR A 144 -3.74 15.06 15.66
C THR A 144 -5.06 14.35 15.35
N ARG A 145 -5.14 13.60 14.26
CA ARG A 145 -6.38 12.99 13.73
C ARG A 145 -6.12 11.56 13.24
N VAL A 146 -5.94 10.65 14.20
CA VAL A 146 -5.53 9.26 13.98
C VAL A 146 -6.44 8.51 12.99
N HIS A 147 -7.73 8.85 12.94
CA HIS A 147 -8.70 8.20 12.04
C HIS A 147 -8.79 8.81 10.62
N TYR A 148 -7.88 9.74 10.27
CA TYR A 148 -7.86 10.30 8.92
C TYR A 148 -7.04 9.45 7.96
N GLY A 149 -7.70 8.81 6.99
CA GLY A 149 -7.02 8.17 5.88
C GLY A 149 -6.47 9.20 4.88
N TYR A 150 -5.54 8.77 4.02
CA TYR A 150 -4.81 9.63 3.08
C TYR A 150 -5.68 10.60 2.25
N ARG A 151 -6.93 10.24 1.93
CA ARG A 151 -7.84 11.11 1.17
C ARG A 151 -8.24 12.35 1.97
N ARG A 152 -8.55 12.19 3.27
CA ARG A 152 -8.84 13.33 4.14
C ARG A 152 -7.59 14.17 4.39
N VAL A 153 -6.45 13.50 4.63
CA VAL A 153 -5.15 14.19 4.76
C VAL A 153 -4.86 15.04 3.51
N HIS A 154 -5.09 14.50 2.31
CA HIS A 154 -4.93 15.25 1.07
C HIS A 154 -5.88 16.47 0.98
N VAL A 155 -7.13 16.33 1.42
CA VAL A 155 -8.09 17.45 1.45
C VAL A 155 -7.63 18.53 2.42
N MET A 156 -7.13 18.14 3.60
CA MET A 156 -6.58 19.10 4.59
C MET A 156 -5.37 19.84 4.01
N LEU A 157 -4.43 19.11 3.42
CA LEU A 157 -3.27 19.71 2.74
C LEU A 157 -3.70 20.70 1.64
N LYS A 158 -4.71 20.34 0.85
CA LYS A 158 -5.25 21.24 -0.18
C LYS A 158 -5.83 22.53 0.39
N ARG A 159 -6.52 22.47 1.54
CA ARG A 159 -7.05 23.64 2.25
C ARG A 159 -5.94 24.54 2.82
N GLU A 160 -4.81 23.94 3.16
CA GLU A 160 -3.59 24.65 3.61
C GLU A 160 -2.77 25.22 2.44
N GLY A 161 -3.22 25.02 1.18
CA GLY A 161 -2.56 25.57 0.00
C GLY A 161 -1.54 24.63 -0.71
N TRP A 162 -1.35 23.39 -0.21
CA TRP A 162 -0.51 22.40 -0.87
C TRP A 162 -1.12 21.96 -2.20
N ARG A 163 -0.32 22.01 -3.28
CA ARG A 163 -0.78 21.64 -4.64
C ARG A 163 -0.41 20.22 -5.05
N ASP A 164 -0.09 19.38 -4.08
CA ASP A 164 0.36 18.02 -4.33
C ASP A 164 -0.76 17.09 -4.80
N ASN A 165 -0.41 16.18 -5.73
CA ASN A 165 -1.35 15.18 -6.22
C ASN A 165 -1.63 14.14 -5.12
N HIS A 166 -2.89 13.68 -5.03
CA HIS A 166 -3.30 12.63 -4.08
C HIS A 166 -2.47 11.34 -4.18
N LYS A 167 -1.91 11.00 -5.37
CA LYS A 167 -1.02 9.84 -5.55
C LYS A 167 0.31 10.03 -4.81
N ARG A 168 0.87 11.25 -4.82
CA ARG A 168 2.10 11.60 -4.08
C ARG A 168 1.84 11.50 -2.58
N VAL A 169 0.75 12.12 -2.10
CA VAL A 169 0.34 12.04 -0.69
C VAL A 169 0.10 10.60 -0.26
N TYR A 170 -0.56 9.77 -1.08
CA TYR A 170 -0.78 8.35 -0.79
C TYR A 170 0.53 7.56 -0.64
N ARG A 171 1.49 7.80 -1.55
CA ARG A 171 2.81 7.17 -1.48
C ARG A 171 3.51 7.51 -0.16
N LEU A 172 3.61 8.80 0.17
CA LEU A 172 4.27 9.28 1.39
C LEU A 172 3.57 8.79 2.67
N TYR A 173 2.24 8.77 2.67
CA TYR A 173 1.41 8.25 3.75
C TYR A 173 1.69 6.76 4.01
N ARG A 174 1.83 5.95 2.95
CA ARG A 174 2.20 4.53 3.06
C ARG A 174 3.64 4.32 3.51
N GLU A 175 4.58 5.07 2.99
CA GLU A 175 5.99 5.01 3.36
C GLU A 175 6.21 5.28 4.85
N GLN A 176 5.37 6.12 5.46
CA GLN A 176 5.40 6.41 6.89
C GLN A 176 4.63 5.39 7.76
N GLY A 177 4.08 4.33 7.18
CA GLY A 177 3.36 3.30 7.91
C GLY A 177 1.97 3.72 8.44
N LEU A 178 1.42 4.85 8.00
CA LEU A 178 0.20 5.46 8.52
C LEU A 178 -1.10 4.79 8.02
N SER A 179 -1.00 3.67 7.27
CA SER A 179 -2.16 3.01 6.67
C SER A 179 -3.12 2.47 7.74
N LEU A 180 -4.36 2.94 7.72
CA LEU A 180 -5.41 2.45 8.60
C LEU A 180 -5.73 0.99 8.28
N ARG A 181 -5.75 0.13 9.30
CA ARG A 181 -6.21 -1.25 9.17
C ARG A 181 -7.73 -1.27 9.08
N LEU A 182 -8.27 -1.21 7.88
CA LEU A 182 -9.71 -1.34 7.66
C LEU A 182 -10.07 -2.84 7.56
N LYS A 183 -10.97 -3.31 8.42
CA LYS A 183 -11.63 -4.61 8.22
C LYS A 183 -12.36 -4.56 6.88
N ARG A 184 -12.00 -5.43 5.94
CA ARG A 184 -12.76 -5.55 4.68
C ARG A 184 -14.15 -6.06 5.03
N PRO A 185 -15.23 -5.34 4.69
CA PRO A 185 -16.58 -5.86 4.91
C PRO A 185 -16.74 -7.14 4.09
N ARG A 186 -17.30 -8.20 4.70
CA ARG A 186 -17.73 -9.37 3.96
C ARG A 186 -18.85 -8.90 3.01
N ARG A 187 -18.64 -9.03 1.71
CA ARG A 187 -19.66 -8.72 0.71
C ARG A 187 -20.72 -9.82 0.76
N ASN A 188 -21.75 -9.61 1.54
CA ASN A 188 -22.99 -10.35 1.38
C ASN A 188 -23.69 -9.78 0.15
N LYS A 189 -23.74 -10.53 -0.95
CA LYS A 189 -24.56 -10.20 -2.11
C LYS A 189 -26.02 -10.40 -1.70
N SER A 190 -26.71 -9.33 -1.35
CA SER A 190 -28.16 -9.35 -1.20
C SER A 190 -28.79 -9.33 -2.60
N ALA A 191 -29.57 -10.34 -2.94
CA ALA A 191 -30.30 -10.40 -4.21
C ALA A 191 -31.48 -9.40 -4.25
N LEU A 192 -31.94 -8.89 -3.10
CA LEU A 192 -33.00 -7.91 -3.01
C LEU A 192 -32.47 -6.51 -3.33
N LYS A 193 -33.00 -5.89 -4.39
CA LYS A 193 -32.85 -4.46 -4.64
C LYS A 193 -33.51 -3.71 -3.47
N ARG A 194 -32.66 -3.09 -2.63
CA ARG A 194 -33.13 -2.22 -1.54
C ARG A 194 -33.76 -0.98 -2.16
N GLN A 195 -35.03 -0.69 -1.83
CA GLN A 195 -35.61 0.60 -2.17
C GLN A 195 -34.81 1.71 -1.49
N PRO A 196 -34.43 2.78 -2.21
CA PRO A 196 -33.77 3.91 -1.58
C PRO A 196 -34.71 4.50 -0.52
N GLN A 197 -34.23 4.54 0.71
CA GLN A 197 -34.94 5.22 1.80
C GLN A 197 -34.99 6.73 1.49
N PRO A 198 -36.11 7.42 1.83
CA PRO A 198 -36.22 8.85 1.65
C PRO A 198 -35.10 9.55 2.44
N GLN A 199 -34.12 10.04 1.72
CA GLN A 199 -33.11 10.95 2.27
C GLN A 199 -33.72 12.35 2.26
N GLY A 200 -33.28 13.22 3.20
CA GLY A 200 -33.70 14.61 3.17
C GLY A 200 -33.50 15.22 1.78
N LEU A 201 -34.43 15.99 1.28
CA LEU A 201 -34.41 16.65 -0.03
C LEU A 201 -33.72 18.03 0.03
N TYR A 202 -33.76 18.68 1.18
CA TYR A 202 -33.19 20.00 1.45
C TYR A 202 -32.80 20.10 2.95
N PRO A 203 -32.04 21.14 3.35
CA PRO A 203 -31.66 21.36 4.74
C PRO A 203 -32.90 21.43 5.67
N ASN A 204 -32.80 20.76 6.80
CA ASN A 204 -33.89 20.63 7.81
C ASN A 204 -35.18 19.94 7.29
N HIS A 205 -35.16 19.20 6.19
CA HIS A 205 -36.33 18.42 5.77
C HIS A 205 -36.54 17.22 6.70
N VAL A 206 -35.53 16.45 6.97
CA VAL A 206 -35.61 15.25 7.82
C VAL A 206 -34.52 15.27 8.86
N TRP A 207 -34.87 15.22 10.14
CA TRP A 207 -33.91 15.00 11.21
C TRP A 207 -33.91 13.54 11.64
N GLY A 208 -32.75 12.98 11.80
CA GLY A 208 -32.57 11.63 12.33
C GLY A 208 -32.05 11.68 13.76
N MET A 209 -32.58 10.81 14.61
CA MET A 209 -32.25 10.72 16.02
C MET A 209 -31.90 9.28 16.40
N ASP A 210 -31.01 9.13 17.37
CA ASP A 210 -30.65 7.83 17.95
C ASP A 210 -29.94 8.00 19.28
N PHE A 211 -29.94 6.94 20.09
CA PHE A 211 -29.25 6.90 21.36
C PHE A 211 -27.91 6.16 21.27
N VAL A 212 -26.90 6.70 21.91
CA VAL A 212 -25.60 6.06 22.11
C VAL A 212 -25.34 5.89 23.60
N SER A 213 -24.93 4.71 24.02
CA SER A 213 -24.58 4.43 25.42
C SER A 213 -23.07 4.39 25.61
N ASP A 214 -22.59 4.93 26.72
CA ASP A 214 -21.21 4.89 27.17
C ASP A 214 -21.17 4.83 28.71
N ALA A 215 -20.00 4.99 29.33
CA ALA A 215 -19.82 5.05 30.77
C ALA A 215 -18.83 6.14 31.17
N LEU A 216 -19.03 6.72 32.34
CA LEU A 216 -18.04 7.55 33.01
C LEU A 216 -16.88 6.69 33.54
N PHE A 217 -15.80 7.33 33.92
CA PHE A 217 -14.61 6.65 34.48
C PHE A 217 -14.94 5.82 35.74
N ASP A 218 -15.89 6.28 36.53
CA ASP A 218 -16.36 5.60 37.74
C ASP A 218 -17.40 4.46 37.47
N GLY A 219 -17.64 4.14 36.20
CA GLY A 219 -18.56 3.07 35.78
C GLY A 219 -20.03 3.50 35.69
N ARG A 220 -20.39 4.72 36.10
CA ARG A 220 -21.78 5.22 35.96
C ARG A 220 -22.16 5.31 34.48
N ARG A 221 -23.37 4.87 34.15
CA ARG A 221 -23.89 4.89 32.78
C ARG A 221 -23.97 6.31 32.26
N LEU A 222 -23.51 6.49 31.02
CA LEU A 222 -23.66 7.69 30.24
C LEU A 222 -24.52 7.37 29.00
N ARG A 223 -25.52 8.20 28.72
CA ARG A 223 -26.39 8.07 27.56
C ARG A 223 -26.39 9.37 26.78
N LEU A 224 -26.30 9.26 25.46
CA LEU A 224 -26.27 10.40 24.56
C LEU A 224 -27.44 10.29 23.59
N LEU A 225 -28.21 11.37 23.41
CA LEU A 225 -29.13 11.53 22.30
C LEU A 225 -28.42 12.33 21.21
N THR A 226 -28.36 11.80 20.00
CA THR A 226 -27.79 12.46 18.83
C THR A 226 -28.89 12.87 17.87
N VAL A 227 -28.85 14.12 17.38
CA VAL A 227 -29.77 14.66 16.39
C VAL A 227 -28.97 15.16 15.19
N ILE A 228 -29.28 14.68 14.00
CA ILE A 228 -28.58 15.03 12.76
C ILE A 228 -29.58 15.40 11.65
N ASP A 229 -29.20 16.35 10.82
CA ASP A 229 -29.90 16.61 9.57
C ASP A 229 -29.47 15.57 8.52
N LEU A 230 -30.40 14.79 7.99
CA LEU A 230 -30.09 13.71 7.05
C LEU A 230 -29.67 14.20 5.67
N TYR A 231 -29.96 15.45 5.31
CA TYR A 231 -29.52 16.06 4.05
C TYR A 231 -28.09 16.64 4.16
N THR A 232 -27.88 17.56 5.10
CA THR A 232 -26.59 18.25 5.27
C THR A 232 -25.56 17.41 6.02
N ARG A 233 -25.98 16.34 6.71
CA ARG A 233 -25.14 15.52 7.62
C ARG A 233 -24.64 16.31 8.83
N GLU A 234 -25.21 17.46 9.09
CA GLU A 234 -24.85 18.30 10.21
C GLU A 234 -25.38 17.70 11.51
N CYS A 235 -24.52 17.62 12.53
CA CYS A 235 -24.95 17.27 13.87
C CYS A 235 -25.57 18.51 14.54
N LEU A 236 -26.90 18.48 14.65
CA LEU A 236 -27.69 19.58 15.18
C LEU A 236 -27.51 19.73 16.69
N GLY A 237 -27.33 18.62 17.39
CA GLY A 237 -27.06 18.61 18.80
C GLY A 237 -26.79 17.22 19.35
N ILE A 238 -26.14 17.16 20.51
CA ILE A 238 -25.92 15.97 21.31
C ILE A 238 -26.28 16.27 22.76
N CYS A 239 -27.32 15.63 23.28
CA CYS A 239 -27.68 15.73 24.69
C CYS A 239 -27.01 14.60 25.46
N VAL A 240 -26.37 14.94 26.59
CA VAL A 240 -25.61 14.00 27.45
C VAL A 240 -26.27 13.92 28.81
N GLY A 241 -26.70 12.72 29.20
CA GLY A 241 -27.34 12.44 30.47
C GLY A 241 -27.10 11.02 30.97
N GLN A 242 -27.61 10.69 32.14
CA GLN A 242 -27.60 9.32 32.65
C GLN A 242 -28.87 8.56 32.24
N ASN A 243 -30.04 9.21 32.40
CA ASN A 243 -31.35 8.68 32.06
C ASN A 243 -32.06 9.74 31.23
N LEU A 244 -31.95 9.66 29.91
CA LEU A 244 -32.64 10.58 29.01
C LEU A 244 -34.05 10.06 28.76
N ARG A 245 -35.07 10.81 29.24
CA ARG A 245 -36.49 10.53 29.08
C ARG A 245 -37.06 11.36 27.91
N SER A 246 -38.28 11.09 27.52
CA SER A 246 -38.98 11.83 26.43
C SER A 246 -39.08 13.34 26.66
N SER A 247 -39.13 13.81 27.93
CA SER A 247 -39.10 15.25 28.28
C SER A 247 -37.77 15.90 27.83
N GLU A 248 -36.63 15.25 28.14
CA GLU A 248 -35.30 15.78 27.78
C GLU A 248 -35.07 15.70 26.26
N VAL A 249 -35.68 14.75 25.59
CA VAL A 249 -35.70 14.70 24.10
C VAL A 249 -36.44 15.92 23.55
N ALA A 250 -37.61 16.24 24.06
CA ALA A 250 -38.41 17.39 23.61
C ALA A 250 -37.70 18.71 23.89
N GLU A 251 -37.12 18.90 25.09
CA GLU A 251 -36.31 20.08 25.44
C GLU A 251 -35.09 20.28 24.50
N MET A 252 -34.43 19.18 24.13
CA MET A 252 -33.35 19.21 23.17
C MET A 252 -33.83 19.68 21.80
N LEU A 253 -34.94 19.14 21.32
CA LEU A 253 -35.54 19.54 20.05
C LEU A 253 -36.02 21.00 20.07
N ASP A 254 -36.59 21.50 21.17
CA ASP A 254 -36.90 22.92 21.34
C ASP A 254 -35.66 23.80 21.25
N THR A 255 -34.57 23.39 21.90
CA THR A 255 -33.30 24.12 21.84
C THR A 255 -32.77 24.21 20.39
N ILE A 256 -32.92 23.16 19.61
CA ILE A 256 -32.53 23.17 18.19
C ILE A 256 -33.50 24.05 17.38
N ALA A 257 -34.80 23.96 17.63
CA ALA A 257 -35.86 24.70 16.95
C ALA A 257 -35.74 26.24 17.14
N LEU A 258 -35.17 26.70 18.24
CA LEU A 258 -34.86 28.14 18.45
C LEU A 258 -33.87 28.70 17.44
N ARG A 259 -33.04 27.86 16.84
CA ARG A 259 -31.94 28.29 15.96
C ARG A 259 -32.15 27.86 14.50
N ARG A 260 -33.12 27.01 14.20
CA ARG A 260 -33.31 26.40 12.89
C ARG A 260 -34.79 26.19 12.56
N PRO A 261 -35.16 26.16 11.27
CA PRO A 261 -36.51 25.72 10.87
C PRO A 261 -36.79 24.30 11.36
N LEU A 262 -38.03 24.07 11.73
CA LEU A 262 -38.51 22.75 12.13
C LEU A 262 -38.45 21.75 10.98
N PRO A 263 -38.22 20.46 11.24
CA PRO A 263 -38.25 19.44 10.22
C PRO A 263 -39.70 19.07 9.86
N GLN A 264 -39.88 18.54 8.66
CA GLN A 264 -41.17 17.92 8.29
C GLN A 264 -41.28 16.48 8.81
N LEU A 265 -40.14 15.83 9.03
CA LEU A 265 -40.09 14.43 9.43
C LEU A 265 -38.96 14.20 10.45
N LEU A 266 -39.29 13.52 11.54
CA LEU A 266 -38.36 12.95 12.48
C LEU A 266 -38.20 11.47 12.22
N LYS A 267 -36.98 10.99 12.06
CA LYS A 267 -36.64 9.59 11.87
C LYS A 267 -35.93 9.04 13.10
N THR A 268 -36.51 8.01 13.71
CA THR A 268 -35.99 7.40 14.95
C THR A 268 -36.05 5.87 14.90
N ASP A 269 -35.42 5.21 15.86
CA ASP A 269 -35.65 3.82 16.15
C ASP A 269 -36.97 3.63 17.01
N ASN A 270 -37.33 2.38 17.31
CA ASN A 270 -38.48 2.05 18.14
C ASN A 270 -38.15 2.09 19.65
N GLY A 271 -37.20 2.94 20.10
CA GLY A 271 -36.90 3.09 21.51
C GLY A 271 -38.10 3.58 22.32
N SER A 272 -38.28 3.07 23.54
CA SER A 272 -39.34 3.47 24.44
C SER A 272 -39.41 4.98 24.75
N GLU A 273 -38.26 5.61 24.65
CA GLU A 273 -38.06 7.04 24.90
C GLU A 273 -38.65 7.91 23.78
N PHE A 274 -38.68 7.36 22.54
CA PHE A 274 -39.29 8.02 21.39
C PHE A 274 -40.79 7.76 21.26
N ALA A 275 -41.29 6.72 21.93
CA ALA A 275 -42.73 6.43 22.03
C ALA A 275 -43.37 7.10 23.26
N GLY A 276 -42.77 8.10 23.83
CA GLY A 276 -43.23 8.77 25.02
C GLY A 276 -44.22 9.91 24.75
N LYS A 277 -45.25 10.06 25.58
CA LYS A 277 -46.32 11.09 25.44
C LYS A 277 -45.81 12.51 25.24
N MET A 278 -44.67 12.86 25.81
CA MET A 278 -44.08 14.22 25.68
C MET A 278 -43.57 14.48 24.27
N LEU A 279 -42.92 13.51 23.64
CA LEU A 279 -42.47 13.62 22.24
C LEU A 279 -43.66 13.61 21.28
N ASP A 280 -44.65 12.72 21.50
CA ASP A 280 -45.90 12.69 20.71
C ASP A 280 -46.63 14.02 20.73
N LYS A 281 -46.75 14.64 21.94
CA LYS A 281 -47.31 15.97 22.08
C LYS A 281 -46.49 17.03 21.33
N TRP A 282 -45.18 17.01 21.46
CA TRP A 282 -44.26 17.95 20.82
C TRP A 282 -44.38 17.95 19.29
N VAL A 283 -44.46 16.77 18.67
CA VAL A 283 -44.56 16.63 17.21
C VAL A 283 -45.99 16.99 16.73
N TYR A 284 -47.03 16.62 17.49
CA TYR A 284 -48.42 16.96 17.17
C TYR A 284 -48.64 18.47 17.15
N GLU A 285 -48.18 19.19 18.18
CA GLU A 285 -48.30 20.64 18.27
C GLU A 285 -47.59 21.41 17.14
N ARG A 286 -46.61 20.78 16.46
CA ARG A 286 -45.78 21.39 15.42
C ARG A 286 -46.00 20.82 14.01
N ASP A 287 -47.00 19.97 13.85
CA ASP A 287 -47.32 19.28 12.58
C ASP A 287 -46.16 18.53 11.97
N ILE A 288 -45.38 17.87 12.80
CA ILE A 288 -44.19 17.09 12.41
C ILE A 288 -44.60 15.60 12.36
N ARG A 289 -44.16 14.87 11.34
CA ARG A 289 -44.33 13.42 11.26
C ARG A 289 -43.22 12.69 11.94
N ILE A 290 -43.50 11.54 12.57
CA ILE A 290 -42.48 10.60 13.04
C ILE A 290 -42.47 9.37 12.13
N ASP A 291 -41.26 8.97 11.66
CA ASP A 291 -41.03 7.73 10.94
C ASP A 291 -40.19 6.81 11.82
N PHE A 292 -40.82 5.78 12.34
CA PHE A 292 -40.13 4.76 13.13
C PHE A 292 -39.47 3.73 12.21
N SER A 293 -38.20 3.44 12.46
CA SER A 293 -37.47 2.40 11.73
C SER A 293 -38.15 1.04 11.91
N ARG A 294 -38.31 0.29 10.84
CA ARG A 294 -38.92 -1.04 10.89
C ARG A 294 -38.11 -2.00 11.74
N PRO A 295 -38.77 -2.83 12.58
CA PRO A 295 -38.05 -3.84 13.36
C PRO A 295 -37.19 -4.74 12.47
N GLY A 296 -35.93 -4.95 12.87
CA GLY A 296 -34.98 -5.83 12.15
C GLY A 296 -34.40 -5.26 10.85
N THR A 297 -34.64 -3.98 10.53
CA THR A 297 -34.06 -3.32 9.35
C THR A 297 -33.08 -2.21 9.72
N PRO A 298 -31.78 -2.54 10.03
CA PRO A 298 -30.76 -1.55 10.41
C PRO A 298 -30.52 -0.48 9.33
N THR A 299 -30.89 -0.78 8.10
CA THR A 299 -30.71 0.15 6.97
C THR A 299 -31.59 1.38 7.02
N ASP A 300 -32.69 1.35 7.78
CA ASP A 300 -33.64 2.44 7.85
C ASP A 300 -33.05 3.67 8.53
N ASN A 301 -32.13 3.48 9.50
CA ASN A 301 -31.41 4.56 10.19
C ASN A 301 -29.89 4.59 9.93
N ALA A 302 -29.45 4.02 8.80
CA ALA A 302 -28.02 3.82 8.48
C ALA A 302 -27.19 5.10 8.51
N THR A 303 -27.78 6.27 8.27
CA THR A 303 -27.08 7.56 8.33
C THR A 303 -26.74 7.95 9.75
N VAL A 304 -27.69 7.81 10.66
CA VAL A 304 -27.49 8.10 12.10
C VAL A 304 -26.56 7.07 12.72
N GLU A 305 -26.71 5.78 12.38
CA GLU A 305 -25.79 4.73 12.82
C GLU A 305 -24.34 4.99 12.35
N SER A 306 -24.18 5.43 11.09
CA SER A 306 -22.87 5.82 10.57
C SER A 306 -22.27 7.02 11.30
N PHE A 307 -23.10 8.00 11.68
CA PHE A 307 -22.69 9.13 12.51
C PHE A 307 -22.28 8.66 13.91
N ASN A 308 -23.11 7.88 14.59
CA ASN A 308 -22.85 7.33 15.91
C ASN A 308 -21.59 6.47 15.94
N GLY A 309 -21.35 5.68 14.88
CA GLY A 309 -20.09 4.96 14.70
C GLY A 309 -18.86 5.88 14.64
N ARG A 310 -18.98 7.09 14.06
CA ARG A 310 -17.91 8.09 14.06
C ARG A 310 -17.73 8.76 15.42
N LEU A 311 -18.83 9.15 16.04
CA LEU A 311 -18.81 9.67 17.41
C LEU A 311 -18.10 8.69 18.35
N ARG A 312 -18.43 7.41 18.28
CA ARG A 312 -17.79 6.38 19.09
C ARG A 312 -16.30 6.26 18.80
N GLN A 313 -15.91 6.18 17.52
CA GLN A 313 -14.50 5.99 17.13
C GLN A 313 -13.62 7.22 17.38
N GLU A 314 -14.13 8.42 17.14
CA GLU A 314 -13.34 9.66 17.10
C GLU A 314 -13.48 10.50 18.38
N CYS A 315 -14.39 10.13 19.29
CA CYS A 315 -14.61 10.85 20.56
C CYS A 315 -14.73 9.91 21.76
N LEU A 316 -15.74 9.00 21.75
CA LEU A 316 -16.01 8.23 22.96
C LEU A 316 -14.89 7.27 23.31
N ASN A 317 -14.32 6.57 22.33
CA ASN A 317 -13.23 5.61 22.56
C ASN A 317 -11.87 6.28 22.78
N GLU A 318 -11.72 7.57 22.47
CA GLU A 318 -10.46 8.32 22.65
C GLU A 318 -10.40 9.09 23.97
N ASN A 319 -11.53 9.24 24.67
CA ASN A 319 -11.62 10.06 25.87
C ASN A 319 -12.13 9.25 27.07
N TRP A 320 -11.52 9.50 28.21
CA TRP A 320 -12.07 9.15 29.50
C TRP A 320 -12.91 10.29 30.02
N PHE A 321 -14.13 10.03 30.51
CA PHE A 321 -15.05 11.02 31.02
C PHE A 321 -15.10 10.97 32.54
N MET A 322 -14.54 11.98 33.19
CA MET A 322 -14.44 12.03 34.64
C MET A 322 -15.76 12.44 35.29
N SER A 323 -16.54 13.27 34.62
CA SER A 323 -17.87 13.71 35.05
C SER A 323 -18.80 13.89 33.86
N LYS A 324 -20.09 14.11 34.14
CA LYS A 324 -21.07 14.43 33.09
C LYS A 324 -20.75 15.77 32.40
N GLU A 325 -20.27 16.72 33.12
CA GLU A 325 -19.85 18.04 32.63
C GLU A 325 -18.63 17.95 31.75
N ASP A 326 -17.62 17.15 32.13
CA ASP A 326 -16.45 16.84 31.31
C ASP A 326 -16.84 16.15 30.00
N ALA A 327 -17.78 15.16 30.07
CA ALA A 327 -18.31 14.50 28.89
C ALA A 327 -19.00 15.49 27.95
N ARG A 328 -19.85 16.40 28.48
CA ARG A 328 -20.52 17.44 27.70
C ARG A 328 -19.54 18.34 26.97
N CYS A 329 -18.50 18.82 27.65
CA CYS A 329 -17.48 19.68 27.05
C CYS A 329 -16.74 18.98 25.93
N LYS A 330 -16.21 17.77 26.17
CA LYS A 330 -15.44 17.03 25.16
C LYS A 330 -16.28 16.65 23.95
N ILE A 331 -17.51 16.20 24.15
CA ILE A 331 -18.43 15.82 23.08
C ILE A 331 -18.86 17.05 22.27
N GLU A 332 -19.06 18.21 22.91
CA GLU A 332 -19.42 19.45 22.20
C GLU A 332 -18.24 19.95 21.34
N VAL A 333 -17.02 19.93 21.86
CA VAL A 333 -15.81 20.25 21.08
C VAL A 333 -15.72 19.34 19.85
N TRP A 334 -15.95 18.03 20.02
CA TRP A 334 -15.97 17.09 18.90
C TRP A 334 -17.09 17.40 17.90
N ARG A 335 -18.32 17.75 18.37
CA ARG A 335 -19.46 18.12 17.52
C ARG A 335 -19.14 19.32 16.64
N ILE A 336 -18.57 20.37 17.25
CA ILE A 336 -18.13 21.57 16.53
C ILE A 336 -17.10 21.21 15.46
N HIS A 337 -16.08 20.42 15.84
CA HIS A 337 -15.07 19.96 14.91
C HIS A 337 -15.68 19.09 13.76
N TYR A 338 -16.61 18.22 14.08
CA TYR A 338 -17.32 17.38 13.09
C TYR A 338 -18.06 18.24 12.06
N ASN A 339 -18.75 19.27 12.48
CA ASN A 339 -19.52 20.15 11.61
C ASN A 339 -18.67 21.12 10.80
N GLN A 340 -17.65 21.73 11.42
CA GLN A 340 -16.90 22.84 10.84
C GLN A 340 -15.58 22.44 10.17
N SER A 341 -14.94 21.36 10.60
CA SER A 341 -13.57 21.05 10.18
C SER A 341 -13.43 19.71 9.46
N ARG A 342 -14.34 18.77 9.69
CA ARG A 342 -14.22 17.40 9.19
C ARG A 342 -14.71 17.26 7.75
N PRO A 343 -13.84 16.89 6.76
CA PRO A 343 -14.29 16.67 5.38
C PRO A 343 -15.10 15.38 5.23
N HIS A 344 -16.21 15.45 4.51
CA HIS A 344 -17.10 14.33 4.25
C HIS A 344 -17.09 13.91 2.77
N SER A 345 -16.76 12.66 2.49
CA SER A 345 -16.74 12.15 1.12
C SER A 345 -18.13 12.18 0.45
N ALA A 346 -19.19 11.97 1.23
CA ALA A 346 -20.57 12.03 0.73
C ALA A 346 -21.01 13.46 0.36
N LEU A 347 -20.35 14.49 0.88
CA LEU A 347 -20.61 15.90 0.62
C LEU A 347 -19.57 16.53 -0.33
N GLY A 348 -18.92 15.72 -1.16
CA GLY A 348 -17.87 16.22 -2.07
C GLY A 348 -16.63 16.77 -1.35
N TRP A 349 -16.30 16.23 -0.19
CA TRP A 349 -15.20 16.65 0.69
C TRP A 349 -15.42 18.01 1.39
N MET A 350 -16.63 18.55 1.33
CA MET A 350 -17.03 19.69 2.17
C MET A 350 -17.29 19.24 3.60
N THR A 351 -17.23 20.19 4.52
CA THR A 351 -17.75 19.97 5.88
C THR A 351 -19.29 20.07 5.88
N PRO A 352 -19.99 19.53 6.88
CA PRO A 352 -21.43 19.71 7.01
C PRO A 352 -21.88 21.17 6.95
N CYS A 353 -21.21 22.08 7.67
CA CYS A 353 -21.51 23.51 7.64
C CYS A 353 -21.33 24.13 6.25
N GLU A 354 -20.17 23.90 5.59
CA GLU A 354 -19.93 24.39 4.23
C GLU A 354 -21.00 23.92 3.24
N PHE A 355 -21.45 22.66 3.38
CA PHE A 355 -22.49 22.10 2.53
C PHE A 355 -23.86 22.72 2.83
N ALA A 356 -24.19 22.95 4.11
CA ALA A 356 -25.43 23.58 4.52
C ALA A 356 -25.54 25.03 3.98
N GLU A 357 -24.47 25.83 4.15
CA GLU A 357 -24.39 27.21 3.64
C GLU A 357 -24.55 27.26 2.11
N LYS A 358 -23.85 26.37 1.39
CA LYS A 358 -23.97 26.28 -0.07
C LYS A 358 -25.38 25.90 -0.51
N SER A 359 -26.04 24.98 0.19
CA SER A 359 -27.37 24.52 -0.13
C SER A 359 -28.44 25.62 0.15
N ALA A 360 -28.28 26.38 1.22
CA ALA A 360 -29.15 27.53 1.52
C ALA A 360 -29.03 28.64 0.47
N GLY A 361 -27.82 28.91 -0.02
CA GLY A 361 -27.59 29.90 -1.08
C GLY A 361 -28.16 29.48 -2.46
N CYS A 362 -28.36 28.20 -2.71
CA CYS A 362 -29.01 27.71 -3.94
C CYS A 362 -30.55 27.84 -3.92
N GLN A 363 -31.19 27.76 -2.75
CA GLN A 363 -32.65 27.91 -2.64
C GLN A 363 -33.10 29.35 -2.91
N ASN A 364 -32.29 30.35 -2.65
CA ASN A 364 -32.57 31.76 -2.94
C ASN A 364 -32.38 32.15 -4.42
N LYS A 365 -32.04 31.20 -5.31
CA LYS A 365 -31.79 31.44 -6.74
C LYS A 365 -32.80 30.73 -7.66
N GLN A 366 -33.91 30.23 -7.16
CA GLN A 366 -34.99 29.82 -8.07
C GLN A 366 -35.68 31.09 -8.60
N PRO A 367 -35.69 31.32 -9.95
CA PRO A 367 -36.44 32.43 -10.52
C PRO A 367 -37.93 32.21 -10.35
N THR A 368 -38.60 33.25 -9.89
CA THR A 368 -40.08 33.42 -9.96
C THR A 368 -40.56 33.23 -11.38
#